data_74dc2003abf8a45a86cd3fc896648468
#
_entry.id   74dc2003abf8a45a86cd3fc896648468
#
_cell.length_a   1.000
_cell.length_b   1.000
_cell.length_c   1.000
_cell.angle_alpha   90.00
_cell.angle_beta   90.00
_cell.angle_gamma   90.00
#
_symmetry.space_group_name_H-M   'P 1'
#
loop_
_entity.id
_entity.type
_entity.pdbx_description
1 polymer ?
#
loop_
_entity_poly.entity_id
_entity_poly.type
_entity_poly.pdbx_seq_one_letter_code
_entity_poly.pdbx_strand_id
1 'polypeptide(L)'
;MSEEVKPRRYQSALRREQAAATRTRIVAAAAELFAAQGYPQTSIEQIAAQAGVARPTVYTTFTGKPALLKEALDLLLAGDDAPVPVRDRPWFQELLHQRDPRRLLELEARNDRMINERIAPLHEALRNAAATDDDIARLHTTIKQQRRIGARAVAEALAALGPLRDDLDLDAATDVLWLLKDPALYTALAGDCGWPAERYQAWLARTMQASLLPARASRRRTRLAHADRSPFARRATRSARHNYQAPGQPRPPRTAVIWSGSGIVPGQGSFLRR
;
A
#
# COMPACT_ATOMS: atom_id res chain seq x y z
N MET A 1 -1.58 35.77 -56.89
CA MET A 1 -1.29 34.37 -56.49
C MET A 1 -0.88 34.43 -55.03
N SER A 2 -1.81 34.13 -54.16
CA SER A 2 -1.58 34.15 -52.69
C SER A 2 -1.17 32.75 -52.25
N GLU A 3 0.07 32.62 -51.84
CA GLU A 3 0.64 31.36 -51.29
C GLU A 3 0.05 31.15 -49.90
N GLU A 4 -0.82 30.15 -49.78
CA GLU A 4 -1.46 29.75 -48.51
C GLU A 4 -0.46 29.07 -47.61
N VAL A 5 0.16 29.82 -46.69
CA VAL A 5 1.06 29.32 -45.64
C VAL A 5 0.23 28.44 -44.69
N LYS A 6 0.08 27.16 -44.98
CA LYS A 6 -0.50 26.15 -44.06
C LYS A 6 0.43 25.86 -42.89
N PRO A 7 -0.12 25.69 -41.69
CA PRO A 7 0.51 26.21 -40.49
C PRO A 7 1.50 25.24 -39.84
N ARG A 8 2.70 25.71 -39.56
CA ARG A 8 3.69 25.11 -38.64
C ARG A 8 3.07 24.60 -37.32
N ARG A 9 1.96 25.15 -36.88
CA ARG A 9 1.23 24.82 -35.67
C ARG A 9 0.57 23.43 -35.71
N TYR A 10 -0.02 23.03 -36.85
CA TYR A 10 -0.69 21.76 -37.06
C TYR A 10 0.31 20.59 -37.11
N GLN A 11 1.43 20.75 -37.80
CA GLN A 11 2.49 19.75 -37.86
C GLN A 11 3.16 19.53 -36.49
N SER A 12 3.24 20.57 -35.64
CA SER A 12 3.79 20.44 -34.28
C SER A 12 2.83 19.72 -33.32
N ALA A 13 1.52 19.84 -33.51
CA ALA A 13 0.51 19.11 -32.74
C ALA A 13 0.53 17.60 -33.05
N LEU A 14 0.51 17.26 -34.34
CA LEU A 14 0.58 15.88 -34.80
C LEU A 14 1.86 15.16 -34.37
N ARG A 15 3.01 15.85 -34.45
CA ARG A 15 4.30 15.30 -33.98
C ARG A 15 4.29 15.05 -32.48
N ARG A 16 3.67 15.93 -31.67
CA ARG A 16 3.55 15.73 -30.22
C ARG A 16 2.65 14.54 -29.90
N GLU A 17 1.53 14.40 -30.60
CA GLU A 17 0.63 13.28 -30.42
C GLU A 17 1.31 11.95 -30.81
N GLN A 18 2.01 11.90 -31.92
CA GLN A 18 2.80 10.72 -32.34
C GLN A 18 3.91 10.38 -31.32
N ALA A 19 4.58 11.38 -30.76
CA ALA A 19 5.61 11.19 -29.74
C ALA A 19 5.00 10.67 -28.43
N ALA A 20 3.82 11.17 -28.02
CA ALA A 20 3.08 10.68 -26.87
C ALA A 20 2.65 9.22 -27.08
N ALA A 21 2.03 8.91 -28.22
CA ALA A 21 1.62 7.53 -28.54
C ALA A 21 2.81 6.56 -28.58
N THR A 22 3.97 7.01 -29.10
CA THR A 22 5.18 6.20 -29.09
C THR A 22 5.71 5.98 -27.67
N ARG A 23 5.69 7.02 -26.83
CA ARG A 23 6.07 6.92 -25.41
C ARG A 23 5.18 5.91 -24.67
N THR A 24 3.86 5.99 -24.83
CA THR A 24 2.90 5.07 -24.22
C THR A 24 3.16 3.62 -24.63
N ARG A 25 3.42 3.34 -25.93
CA ARG A 25 3.75 1.99 -26.41
C ARG A 25 5.04 1.44 -25.77
N ILE A 26 6.08 2.26 -25.65
CA ILE A 26 7.34 1.86 -25.03
C ILE A 26 7.13 1.54 -23.55
N VAL A 27 6.38 2.37 -22.81
CA VAL A 27 6.08 2.16 -21.39
C VAL A 27 5.25 0.90 -21.17
N ALA A 28 4.22 0.67 -22.00
CA ALA A 28 3.39 -0.55 -21.92
C ALA A 28 4.22 -1.82 -22.17
N ALA A 29 5.06 -1.84 -23.22
CA ALA A 29 5.95 -2.95 -23.50
C ALA A 29 6.94 -3.21 -22.37
N ALA A 30 7.48 -2.14 -21.75
CA ALA A 30 8.37 -2.24 -20.61
C ALA A 30 7.65 -2.83 -19.38
N ALA A 31 6.41 -2.38 -19.09
CA ALA A 31 5.60 -2.89 -18.00
C ALA A 31 5.35 -4.40 -18.12
N GLU A 32 4.95 -4.85 -19.31
CA GLU A 32 4.71 -6.27 -19.59
C GLU A 32 5.97 -7.13 -19.42
N LEU A 33 7.09 -6.69 -20.00
CA LEU A 33 8.36 -7.42 -19.93
C LEU A 33 8.91 -7.47 -18.50
N PHE A 34 8.90 -6.35 -17.77
CA PHE A 34 9.36 -6.33 -16.39
C PHE A 34 8.50 -7.20 -15.47
N ALA A 35 7.18 -7.24 -15.70
CA ALA A 35 6.29 -8.11 -14.94
C ALA A 35 6.48 -9.60 -15.27
N ALA A 36 6.72 -9.94 -16.55
CA ALA A 36 6.80 -11.32 -16.99
C ALA A 36 8.14 -12.01 -16.68
N GLN A 37 9.26 -11.29 -16.84
CA GLN A 37 10.60 -11.88 -16.72
C GLN A 37 11.52 -11.18 -15.70
N GLY A 38 11.01 -10.13 -15.04
CA GLY A 38 11.76 -9.34 -14.05
C GLY A 38 12.65 -8.27 -14.67
N TYR A 39 13.11 -7.36 -13.81
CA TYR A 39 13.94 -6.22 -14.24
C TYR A 39 15.31 -6.63 -14.80
N PRO A 40 16.12 -7.51 -14.15
CA PRO A 40 17.45 -7.85 -14.66
C PRO A 40 17.45 -8.47 -16.06
N GLN A 41 16.49 -9.34 -16.35
CA GLN A 41 16.38 -10.10 -17.60
C GLN A 41 15.81 -9.30 -18.77
N THR A 42 15.19 -8.15 -18.50
CA THR A 42 14.60 -7.28 -19.52
C THR A 42 15.67 -6.35 -20.10
N SER A 43 15.84 -6.35 -21.41
CA SER A 43 16.76 -5.44 -22.12
C SER A 43 16.01 -4.34 -22.88
N ILE A 44 16.71 -3.23 -23.17
CA ILE A 44 16.15 -2.12 -23.99
C ILE A 44 15.83 -2.61 -25.40
N GLU A 45 16.60 -3.56 -25.94
CA GLU A 45 16.37 -4.18 -27.24
C GLU A 45 15.04 -4.93 -27.29
N GLN A 46 14.74 -5.72 -26.26
CA GLN A 46 13.46 -6.43 -26.13
C GLN A 46 12.29 -5.44 -26.03
N ILE A 47 12.43 -4.39 -25.21
CA ILE A 47 11.40 -3.35 -25.09
C ILE A 47 11.16 -2.64 -26.41
N ALA A 48 12.23 -2.27 -27.15
CA ALA A 48 12.12 -1.63 -28.45
C ALA A 48 11.43 -2.51 -29.49
N ALA A 49 11.80 -3.81 -29.52
CA ALA A 49 11.20 -4.79 -30.42
C ALA A 49 9.69 -4.97 -30.12
N GLN A 50 9.32 -5.15 -28.86
CA GLN A 50 7.91 -5.31 -28.46
C GLN A 50 7.08 -4.04 -28.69
N ALA A 51 7.67 -2.85 -28.49
CA ALA A 51 7.02 -1.56 -28.75
C ALA A 51 6.91 -1.23 -30.25
N GLY A 52 7.58 -1.99 -31.13
CA GLY A 52 7.64 -1.70 -32.57
C GLY A 52 8.36 -0.40 -32.90
N VAL A 53 9.47 -0.12 -32.20
CA VAL A 53 10.30 1.08 -32.40
C VAL A 53 11.78 0.72 -32.55
N ALA A 54 12.58 1.63 -33.14
CA ALA A 54 14.01 1.47 -33.16
C ALA A 54 14.64 1.69 -31.77
N ARG A 55 15.66 0.91 -31.41
CA ARG A 55 16.39 1.07 -30.12
C ARG A 55 16.81 2.52 -29.80
N PRO A 56 17.36 3.31 -30.76
CA PRO A 56 17.68 4.72 -30.48
C PRO A 56 16.46 5.55 -30.04
N THR A 57 15.27 5.23 -30.51
CA THR A 57 14.03 5.92 -30.10
C THR A 57 13.76 5.74 -28.61
N VAL A 58 14.05 4.58 -28.03
CA VAL A 58 13.91 4.36 -26.58
C VAL A 58 14.88 5.24 -25.81
N TYR A 59 16.14 5.31 -26.22
CA TYR A 59 17.16 6.14 -25.55
C TYR A 59 16.92 7.66 -25.70
N THR A 60 16.30 8.11 -26.81
CA THR A 60 15.93 9.53 -26.97
C THR A 60 14.70 9.90 -26.15
N THR A 61 13.86 8.92 -25.80
CA THR A 61 12.62 9.13 -25.05
C THR A 61 12.83 8.98 -23.54
N PHE A 62 13.73 8.09 -23.11
CA PHE A 62 13.99 7.77 -21.70
C PHE A 62 15.50 7.74 -21.41
N THR A 63 15.87 8.19 -20.22
CA THR A 63 17.29 8.25 -19.79
C THR A 63 17.88 6.87 -19.45
N GLY A 64 17.08 5.79 -19.54
CA GLY A 64 17.53 4.42 -19.29
C GLY A 64 16.43 3.52 -18.71
N LYS A 65 16.84 2.31 -18.42
CA LYS A 65 15.93 1.25 -17.91
C LYS A 65 15.30 1.58 -16.55
N PRO A 66 15.97 2.24 -15.58
CA PRO A 66 15.32 2.68 -14.34
C PRO A 66 14.20 3.69 -14.56
N ALA A 67 14.37 4.63 -15.48
CA ALA A 67 13.33 5.60 -15.83
C ALA A 67 12.11 4.93 -16.48
N LEU A 68 12.34 3.93 -17.33
CA LEU A 68 11.25 3.12 -17.89
C LEU A 68 10.47 2.35 -16.83
N LEU A 69 11.16 1.76 -15.84
CA LEU A 69 10.49 1.06 -14.73
C LEU A 69 9.64 2.02 -13.92
N LYS A 70 10.14 3.22 -13.65
CA LYS A 70 9.36 4.26 -12.94
C LYS A 70 8.10 4.64 -13.71
N GLU A 71 8.23 4.95 -15.00
CA GLU A 71 7.09 5.33 -15.84
C GLU A 71 6.06 4.19 -15.99
N ALA A 72 6.53 2.94 -16.06
CA ALA A 72 5.66 1.78 -16.08
C ALA A 72 4.86 1.63 -14.78
N LEU A 73 5.50 1.86 -13.63
CA LEU A 73 4.81 1.87 -12.34
C LEU A 73 3.81 3.02 -12.23
N ASP A 74 4.17 4.23 -12.68
CA ASP A 74 3.28 5.39 -12.68
C ASP A 74 2.04 5.14 -13.58
N LEU A 75 2.24 4.57 -14.77
CA LEU A 75 1.14 4.21 -15.68
C LEU A 75 0.18 3.20 -15.04
N LEU A 76 0.71 2.13 -14.45
CA LEU A 76 -0.11 1.10 -13.80
C LEU A 76 -0.82 1.61 -12.55
N LEU A 77 -0.17 2.48 -11.76
CA LEU A 77 -0.77 3.12 -10.60
C LEU A 77 -1.92 4.03 -10.99
N ALA A 78 -1.72 4.84 -12.03
CA ALA A 78 -2.73 5.75 -12.55
C ALA A 78 -3.91 5.00 -13.21
N GLY A 79 -3.60 3.90 -13.91
CA GLY A 79 -4.55 3.07 -14.64
C GLY A 79 -4.79 3.50 -16.09
N ASP A 80 -4.24 4.64 -16.50
CA ASP A 80 -4.25 5.17 -17.86
C ASP A 80 -3.06 6.14 -18.06
N ASP A 81 -2.83 6.58 -19.28
CA ASP A 81 -1.76 7.50 -19.68
C ASP A 81 -2.17 8.99 -19.66
N ALA A 82 -3.35 9.32 -19.09
CA ALA A 82 -3.78 10.70 -18.97
C ALA A 82 -2.83 11.48 -18.02
N PRO A 83 -2.41 12.70 -18.39
CA PRO A 83 -1.50 13.50 -17.56
C PRO A 83 -2.24 14.16 -16.37
N VAL A 84 -2.98 13.35 -15.61
CA VAL A 84 -3.76 13.77 -14.45
C VAL A 84 -3.06 13.23 -13.19
N PRO A 85 -2.63 14.10 -12.25
CA PRO A 85 -2.09 13.68 -10.99
C PRO A 85 -3.04 12.74 -10.22
N VAL A 86 -2.49 11.78 -9.50
CA VAL A 86 -3.28 10.79 -8.72
C VAL A 86 -4.30 11.47 -7.83
N ARG A 87 -3.92 12.54 -7.15
CA ARG A 87 -4.82 13.30 -6.25
C ARG A 87 -6.04 13.91 -6.96
N ASP A 88 -5.93 14.20 -8.27
CA ASP A 88 -6.99 14.86 -9.05
C ASP A 88 -7.86 13.82 -9.79
N ARG A 89 -7.56 12.53 -9.64
CA ARG A 89 -8.34 11.46 -10.29
C ARG A 89 -9.70 11.26 -9.61
N PRO A 90 -10.75 10.96 -10.38
CA PRO A 90 -12.10 10.82 -9.84
C PRO A 90 -12.21 9.85 -8.66
N TRP A 91 -11.53 8.70 -8.73
CA TRP A 91 -11.56 7.69 -7.68
C TRP A 91 -10.89 8.14 -6.37
N PHE A 92 -9.86 9.01 -6.45
CA PHE A 92 -9.23 9.58 -5.26
C PHE A 92 -10.04 10.75 -4.71
N GLN A 93 -10.62 11.57 -5.59
CA GLN A 93 -11.52 12.65 -5.20
C GLN A 93 -12.80 12.11 -4.53
N GLU A 94 -13.38 11.01 -5.04
CA GLU A 94 -14.52 10.33 -4.41
C GLU A 94 -14.20 9.97 -2.95
N LEU A 95 -12.98 9.48 -2.68
CA LEU A 95 -12.51 9.15 -1.33
C LEU A 95 -12.43 10.40 -0.45
N LEU A 96 -11.81 11.48 -0.94
CA LEU A 96 -11.62 12.72 -0.16
C LEU A 96 -12.93 13.46 0.14
N HIS A 97 -13.98 13.24 -0.65
CA HIS A 97 -15.29 13.84 -0.44
C HIS A 97 -16.21 13.02 0.49
N GLN A 98 -15.74 11.90 1.01
CA GLN A 98 -16.54 11.12 1.97
C GLN A 98 -16.78 11.87 3.28
N ARG A 99 -17.93 11.60 3.90
CA ARG A 99 -18.33 12.16 5.19
C ARG A 99 -18.46 11.09 6.29
N ASP A 100 -18.40 9.82 5.91
CA ASP A 100 -18.38 8.69 6.84
C ASP A 100 -16.96 8.09 6.86
N PRO A 101 -16.28 8.10 8.01
CA PRO A 101 -14.92 7.57 8.14
C PRO A 101 -14.82 6.09 7.78
N ARG A 102 -15.87 5.29 8.02
CA ARG A 102 -15.88 3.87 7.65
C ARG A 102 -15.97 3.71 6.14
N ARG A 103 -16.84 4.49 5.50
CA ARG A 103 -16.99 4.47 4.05
C ARG A 103 -15.73 4.97 3.35
N LEU A 104 -15.04 5.96 3.92
CA LEU A 104 -13.73 6.40 3.42
C LEU A 104 -12.74 5.22 3.37
N LEU A 105 -12.62 4.46 4.46
CA LEU A 105 -11.72 3.30 4.52
C LEU A 105 -12.16 2.12 3.65
N GLU A 106 -13.45 1.95 3.38
CA GLU A 106 -13.94 0.98 2.39
C GLU A 106 -13.54 1.35 0.98
N LEU A 107 -13.66 2.64 0.62
CA LEU A 107 -13.22 3.16 -0.68
C LEU A 107 -11.69 3.09 -0.82
N GLU A 108 -10.96 3.39 0.23
CA GLU A 108 -9.50 3.25 0.23
C GLU A 108 -9.08 1.80 -0.03
N ALA A 109 -9.68 0.84 0.67
CA ALA A 109 -9.41 -0.59 0.44
C ALA A 109 -9.78 -1.05 -0.98
N ARG A 110 -10.87 -0.51 -1.56
CA ARG A 110 -11.23 -0.75 -2.96
C ARG A 110 -10.17 -0.20 -3.93
N ASN A 111 -9.76 1.04 -3.70
CA ASN A 111 -8.77 1.70 -4.55
C ASN A 111 -7.41 0.99 -4.45
N ASP A 112 -6.99 0.61 -3.23
CA ASP A 112 -5.76 -0.13 -2.98
C ASP A 112 -5.77 -1.50 -3.69
N ARG A 113 -6.87 -2.26 -3.61
CA ARG A 113 -7.03 -3.51 -4.37
C ARG A 113 -6.87 -3.27 -5.87
N MET A 114 -7.61 -2.31 -6.44
CA MET A 114 -7.58 -2.02 -7.87
C MET A 114 -6.18 -1.60 -8.36
N ILE A 115 -5.45 -0.86 -7.54
CA ILE A 115 -4.06 -0.46 -7.83
C ILE A 115 -3.15 -1.68 -7.75
N ASN A 116 -3.21 -2.45 -6.67
CA ASN A 116 -2.31 -3.58 -6.43
C ASN A 116 -2.52 -4.72 -7.43
N GLU A 117 -3.73 -4.96 -7.92
CA GLU A 117 -3.98 -5.90 -9.02
C GLU A 117 -3.12 -5.60 -10.25
N ARG A 118 -2.87 -4.32 -10.52
CA ARG A 118 -2.07 -3.87 -11.67
C ARG A 118 -0.57 -3.81 -11.38
N ILE A 119 -0.20 -3.28 -10.19
CA ILE A 119 1.20 -2.97 -9.91
C ILE A 119 1.97 -4.09 -9.22
N ALA A 120 1.30 -5.06 -8.58
CA ALA A 120 1.97 -6.04 -7.73
C ALA A 120 3.11 -6.81 -8.43
N PRO A 121 2.95 -7.33 -9.67
CA PRO A 121 4.03 -8.04 -10.36
C PRO A 121 5.23 -7.12 -10.64
N LEU A 122 4.96 -5.86 -11.05
CA LEU A 122 6.01 -4.91 -11.36
C LEU A 122 6.70 -4.37 -10.09
N HIS A 123 5.94 -4.21 -9.00
CA HIS A 123 6.49 -3.83 -7.70
C HIS A 123 7.39 -4.94 -7.12
N GLU A 124 7.07 -6.19 -7.36
CA GLU A 124 7.93 -7.31 -6.99
C GLU A 124 9.22 -7.32 -7.80
N ALA A 125 9.17 -7.09 -9.11
CA ALA A 125 10.35 -6.93 -9.96
C ALA A 125 11.26 -5.78 -9.48
N LEU A 126 10.66 -4.62 -9.11
CA LEU A 126 11.36 -3.49 -8.51
C LEU A 126 12.06 -3.90 -7.19
N ARG A 127 11.33 -4.54 -6.28
CA ARG A 127 11.85 -4.93 -4.97
C ARG A 127 13.01 -5.91 -5.07
N ASN A 128 12.89 -6.90 -5.95
CA ASN A 128 13.92 -7.90 -6.16
C ASN A 128 15.18 -7.27 -6.79
N ALA A 129 15.02 -6.37 -7.77
CA ALA A 129 16.14 -5.69 -8.39
C ALA A 129 16.83 -4.67 -7.45
N ALA A 130 16.10 -4.05 -6.55
CA ALA A 130 16.64 -3.10 -5.57
C ALA A 130 17.67 -3.72 -4.60
N ALA A 131 17.71 -5.06 -4.49
CA ALA A 131 18.69 -5.76 -3.67
C ALA A 131 20.10 -5.77 -4.30
N THR A 132 20.22 -5.55 -5.61
CA THR A 132 21.49 -5.71 -6.36
C THR A 132 21.82 -4.53 -7.29
N ASP A 133 20.93 -3.53 -7.38
CA ASP A 133 21.08 -2.37 -8.27
C ASP A 133 20.78 -1.09 -7.48
N ASP A 134 21.79 -0.25 -7.29
CA ASP A 134 21.70 0.97 -6.49
C ASP A 134 20.76 2.02 -7.09
N ASP A 135 20.64 2.11 -8.42
CA ASP A 135 19.68 3.02 -9.08
C ASP A 135 18.26 2.58 -8.78
N ILE A 136 18.02 1.28 -8.80
CA ILE A 136 16.71 0.71 -8.45
C ILE A 136 16.43 0.81 -6.96
N ALA A 137 17.42 0.67 -6.09
CA ALA A 137 17.27 0.89 -4.65
C ALA A 137 16.85 2.35 -4.34
N ARG A 138 17.44 3.34 -5.03
CA ARG A 138 17.03 4.75 -4.93
C ARG A 138 15.62 4.98 -5.45
N LEU A 139 15.27 4.38 -6.59
CA LEU A 139 13.91 4.44 -7.14
C LEU A 139 12.90 3.82 -6.17
N HIS A 140 13.19 2.65 -5.60
CA HIS A 140 12.33 1.99 -4.62
C HIS A 140 12.11 2.87 -3.39
N THR A 141 13.18 3.50 -2.88
CA THR A 141 13.08 4.45 -1.75
C THR A 141 12.17 5.63 -2.10
N THR A 142 12.31 6.21 -3.28
CA THR A 142 11.46 7.31 -3.77
C THR A 142 9.99 6.89 -3.83
N ILE A 143 9.69 5.71 -4.36
CA ILE A 143 8.32 5.17 -4.45
C ILE A 143 7.73 4.94 -3.04
N LYS A 144 8.51 4.42 -2.09
CA LYS A 144 8.08 4.29 -0.68
C LYS A 144 7.72 5.64 -0.06
N GLN A 145 8.50 6.68 -0.34
CA GLN A 145 8.20 8.04 0.13
C GLN A 145 6.91 8.59 -0.50
N GLN A 146 6.73 8.42 -1.81
CA GLN A 146 5.50 8.83 -2.50
C GLN A 146 4.26 8.11 -1.95
N ARG A 147 4.37 6.81 -1.68
CA ARG A 147 3.31 6.03 -1.03
C ARG A 147 2.97 6.55 0.37
N ARG A 148 3.99 6.98 1.15
CA ARG A 148 3.78 7.58 2.47
C ARG A 148 3.05 8.92 2.39
N ILE A 149 3.34 9.74 1.38
CA ILE A 149 2.60 11.00 1.14
C ILE A 149 1.13 10.71 0.84
N GLY A 150 0.84 9.72 0.01
CA GLY A 150 -0.54 9.28 -0.25
C GLY A 150 -1.26 8.76 1.00
N ALA A 151 -0.57 7.97 1.83
CA ALA A 151 -1.11 7.48 3.10
C ALA A 151 -1.41 8.65 4.07
N ARG A 152 -0.55 9.67 4.11
CA ARG A 152 -0.75 10.89 4.91
C ARG A 152 -2.01 11.64 4.51
N ALA A 153 -2.24 11.83 3.22
CA ALA A 153 -3.44 12.51 2.72
C ALA A 153 -4.74 11.78 3.15
N VAL A 154 -4.72 10.44 3.15
CA VAL A 154 -5.87 9.63 3.63
C VAL A 154 -6.03 9.74 5.14
N ALA A 155 -4.94 9.73 5.91
CA ALA A 155 -4.98 9.91 7.37
C ALA A 155 -5.53 11.28 7.76
N GLU A 156 -5.13 12.35 7.07
CA GLU A 156 -5.64 13.71 7.25
C GLU A 156 -7.13 13.81 6.94
N ALA A 157 -7.57 13.23 5.81
CA ALA A 157 -8.99 13.19 5.46
C ALA A 157 -9.80 12.41 6.51
N LEU A 158 -9.27 11.31 7.03
CA LEU A 158 -9.92 10.52 8.07
C LEU A 158 -10.02 11.31 9.39
N ALA A 159 -8.94 11.96 9.83
CA ALA A 159 -8.90 12.76 11.05
C ALA A 159 -9.85 13.98 10.98
N ALA A 160 -10.06 14.54 9.80
CA ALA A 160 -11.03 15.63 9.58
C ALA A 160 -12.49 15.18 9.74
N LEU A 161 -12.79 13.89 9.63
CA LEU A 161 -14.14 13.32 9.78
C LEU A 161 -14.49 12.94 11.22
N GLY A 162 -13.52 12.82 12.10
CA GLY A 162 -13.74 12.45 13.50
C GLY A 162 -12.46 11.96 14.18
N PRO A 163 -12.59 11.54 15.45
CA PRO A 163 -11.43 11.08 16.20
C PRO A 163 -10.86 9.80 15.63
N LEU A 164 -9.55 9.72 15.57
CA LEU A 164 -8.81 8.47 15.39
C LEU A 164 -8.91 7.65 16.69
N ARG A 165 -8.46 6.40 16.66
CA ARG A 165 -8.32 5.56 17.87
C ARG A 165 -7.42 6.28 18.89
N ASP A 166 -7.76 6.23 20.18
CA ASP A 166 -7.21 7.05 21.25
C ASP A 166 -5.67 6.93 21.42
N ASP A 167 -5.08 5.81 20.97
CA ASP A 167 -3.64 5.55 21.03
C ASP A 167 -2.87 5.96 19.75
N LEU A 168 -3.54 6.63 18.80
CA LEU A 168 -2.95 7.05 17.53
C LEU A 168 -2.97 8.58 17.38
N ASP A 169 -1.81 9.13 17.12
CA ASP A 169 -1.69 10.44 16.47
C ASP A 169 -1.75 10.32 14.94
N LEU A 170 -1.67 11.44 14.26
CA LEU A 170 -1.75 11.48 12.80
C LEU A 170 -0.56 10.80 12.11
N ASP A 171 0.62 10.82 12.73
CA ASP A 171 1.82 10.17 12.20
C ASP A 171 1.73 8.65 12.31
N ALA A 172 1.30 8.15 13.46
CA ALA A 172 1.05 6.73 13.67
C ALA A 172 -0.07 6.20 12.75
N ALA A 173 -1.15 6.95 12.56
CA ALA A 173 -2.20 6.60 11.60
C ALA A 173 -1.69 6.56 10.16
N THR A 174 -0.79 7.49 9.79
CA THR A 174 -0.11 7.49 8.49
C THR A 174 0.73 6.23 8.31
N ASP A 175 1.50 5.84 9.33
CA ASP A 175 2.35 4.65 9.30
C ASP A 175 1.55 3.35 9.17
N VAL A 176 0.43 3.26 9.90
CA VAL A 176 -0.50 2.14 9.78
C VAL A 176 -1.09 2.03 8.37
N LEU A 177 -1.56 3.15 7.80
CA LEU A 177 -2.06 3.18 6.42
C LEU A 177 -0.96 2.82 5.42
N TRP A 178 0.22 3.40 5.56
CA TRP A 178 1.36 3.13 4.69
C TRP A 178 1.75 1.65 4.68
N LEU A 179 1.74 1.00 5.85
CA LEU A 179 2.00 -0.44 6.00
C LEU A 179 0.89 -1.28 5.34
N LEU A 180 -0.38 -1.00 5.64
CA LEU A 180 -1.52 -1.76 5.13
C LEU A 180 -1.70 -1.62 3.62
N LYS A 181 -1.18 -0.56 3.02
CA LYS A 181 -1.18 -0.30 1.57
C LYS A 181 0.08 -0.83 0.86
N ASP A 182 0.89 -1.65 1.51
CA ASP A 182 2.07 -2.22 0.86
C ASP A 182 1.67 -3.26 -0.18
N PRO A 183 2.10 -3.14 -1.46
CA PRO A 183 1.80 -4.13 -2.48
C PRO A 183 2.24 -5.55 -2.11
N ALA A 184 3.26 -5.70 -1.24
CA ALA A 184 3.68 -7.00 -0.75
C ALA A 184 2.58 -7.72 0.06
N LEU A 185 1.66 -6.99 0.73
CA LEU A 185 0.51 -7.61 1.40
C LEU A 185 -0.48 -8.20 0.41
N TYR A 186 -0.69 -7.51 -0.72
CA TYR A 186 -1.53 -8.04 -1.80
C TYR A 186 -0.90 -9.28 -2.42
N THR A 187 0.39 -9.24 -2.75
CA THR A 187 1.13 -10.40 -3.27
C THR A 187 1.02 -11.59 -2.31
N ALA A 188 1.27 -11.39 -1.01
CA ALA A 188 1.19 -12.47 -0.02
C ALA A 188 -0.22 -13.06 0.12
N LEU A 189 -1.28 -12.23 0.18
CA LEU A 189 -2.63 -12.73 0.44
C LEU A 189 -3.34 -13.18 -0.83
N ALA A 190 -3.30 -12.41 -1.91
CA ALA A 190 -3.96 -12.75 -3.17
C ALA A 190 -3.08 -13.68 -4.03
N GLY A 191 -1.76 -13.45 -4.08
CA GLY A 191 -0.82 -14.29 -4.81
C GLY A 191 -0.53 -15.61 -4.09
N ASP A 192 0.22 -15.56 -2.98
CA ASP A 192 0.75 -16.77 -2.33
C ASP A 192 -0.35 -17.57 -1.59
N CYS A 193 -1.29 -16.89 -0.91
CA CYS A 193 -2.39 -17.54 -0.20
C CYS A 193 -3.64 -17.78 -1.06
N GLY A 194 -3.67 -17.31 -2.31
CA GLY A 194 -4.77 -17.52 -3.26
C GLY A 194 -6.10 -16.88 -2.86
N TRP A 195 -6.07 -15.76 -2.14
CA TRP A 195 -7.33 -15.10 -1.77
C TRP A 195 -7.97 -14.45 -2.98
N PRO A 196 -9.29 -14.61 -3.17
CA PRO A 196 -10.03 -13.78 -4.12
C PRO A 196 -9.86 -12.29 -3.79
N ALA A 197 -9.82 -11.46 -4.81
CA ALA A 197 -9.60 -10.02 -4.69
C ALA A 197 -10.61 -9.34 -3.76
N GLU A 198 -11.88 -9.75 -3.82
CA GLU A 198 -12.96 -9.25 -2.96
C GLU A 198 -12.74 -9.62 -1.48
N ARG A 199 -12.17 -10.80 -1.22
CA ARG A 199 -11.81 -11.23 0.15
C ARG A 199 -10.68 -10.35 0.69
N TYR A 200 -9.66 -10.09 -0.11
CA TYR A 200 -8.57 -9.17 0.24
C TYR A 200 -9.12 -7.77 0.57
N GLN A 201 -9.92 -7.20 -0.33
CA GLN A 201 -10.53 -5.88 -0.14
C GLN A 201 -11.35 -5.80 1.16
N ALA A 202 -12.22 -6.79 1.39
CA ALA A 202 -13.07 -6.82 2.58
C ALA A 202 -12.25 -6.99 3.87
N TRP A 203 -11.17 -7.76 3.82
CA TRP A 203 -10.23 -7.90 4.93
C TRP A 203 -9.50 -6.59 5.19
N LEU A 204 -8.96 -5.97 4.15
CA LEU A 204 -8.21 -4.72 4.25
C LEU A 204 -9.07 -3.59 4.83
N ALA A 205 -10.31 -3.42 4.35
CA ALA A 205 -11.25 -2.44 4.87
C ALA A 205 -11.52 -2.64 6.38
N ARG A 206 -11.79 -3.88 6.80
CA ARG A 206 -12.01 -4.19 8.23
C ARG A 206 -10.76 -3.96 9.06
N THR A 207 -9.59 -4.31 8.56
CA THR A 207 -8.31 -4.12 9.25
C THR A 207 -8.00 -2.65 9.42
N MET A 208 -8.15 -1.83 8.37
CA MET A 208 -8.02 -0.38 8.46
C MET A 208 -9.00 0.22 9.47
N GLN A 209 -10.28 -0.16 9.42
CA GLN A 209 -11.29 0.33 10.36
C GLN A 209 -10.97 -0.06 11.82
N ALA A 210 -10.55 -1.29 12.07
CA ALA A 210 -10.18 -1.75 13.40
C ALA A 210 -8.91 -1.10 13.95
N SER A 211 -7.96 -0.79 13.05
CA SER A 211 -6.68 -0.20 13.41
C SER A 211 -6.75 1.31 13.63
N LEU A 212 -7.63 2.02 12.93
CA LEU A 212 -7.62 3.48 12.86
C LEU A 212 -8.78 4.16 13.56
N LEU A 213 -9.94 3.48 13.69
CA LEU A 213 -11.14 4.08 14.26
C LEU A 213 -11.37 3.62 15.71
N PRO A 214 -12.00 4.45 16.53
CA PRO A 214 -12.44 4.06 17.88
C PRO A 214 -13.32 2.80 17.82
N ALA A 215 -13.20 1.95 18.84
CA ALA A 215 -14.07 0.81 18.97
C ALA A 215 -15.54 1.27 19.00
N ARG A 216 -16.42 0.56 18.27
CA ARG A 216 -17.86 0.84 18.39
C ARG A 216 -18.26 0.63 19.83
N ALA A 217 -18.79 1.67 20.48
CA ALA A 217 -19.42 1.52 21.79
C ALA A 217 -20.47 0.38 21.66
N SER A 218 -20.23 -0.73 22.36
CA SER A 218 -21.17 -1.85 22.30
C SER A 218 -22.46 -1.38 22.95
N ARG A 219 -23.56 -1.32 22.19
CA ARG A 219 -24.91 -1.00 22.71
C ARG A 219 -25.35 -1.96 23.84
N ARG A 220 -24.57 -2.97 24.15
CA ARG A 220 -24.82 -3.90 25.28
C ARG A 220 -24.53 -3.28 26.66
N ARG A 221 -23.56 -2.34 26.78
CA ARG A 221 -23.23 -1.71 28.08
C ARG A 221 -24.34 -0.80 28.61
N THR A 222 -25.06 -0.12 27.71
CA THR A 222 -26.13 0.80 28.11
C THR A 222 -27.39 0.07 28.61
N ARG A 223 -27.63 -1.19 28.20
CA ARG A 223 -28.77 -1.96 28.74
C ARG A 223 -28.53 -2.52 30.15
N LEU A 224 -27.27 -2.81 30.52
CA LEU A 224 -26.96 -3.30 31.88
C LEU A 224 -26.93 -2.14 32.89
N ALA A 225 -26.52 -0.91 32.46
CA ALA A 225 -26.56 0.25 33.35
C ALA A 225 -27.99 0.77 33.64
N HIS A 226 -28.98 0.43 32.80
CA HIS A 226 -30.39 0.80 33.03
C HIS A 226 -31.18 -0.29 33.75
N ALA A 227 -30.69 -1.54 33.79
CA ALA A 227 -31.38 -2.63 34.52
C ALA A 227 -31.14 -2.57 36.04
N ASP A 228 -30.12 -1.83 36.50
CA ASP A 228 -29.79 -1.73 37.94
C ASP A 228 -30.54 -0.59 38.70
N ARG A 229 -31.49 0.08 38.02
CA ARG A 229 -32.36 1.11 38.64
C ARG A 229 -33.81 0.61 38.90
N SER A 230 -34.03 -0.69 39.02
CA SER A 230 -35.32 -1.21 39.47
C SER A 230 -35.44 -1.05 40.98
N PRO A 231 -36.54 -0.44 41.50
CA PRO A 231 -36.72 -0.20 42.94
C PRO A 231 -36.99 -1.45 43.76
N PHE A 232 -36.96 -2.65 43.14
CA PHE A 232 -37.26 -3.93 43.83
C PHE A 232 -36.02 -4.64 44.42
N ALA A 233 -34.78 -4.12 44.26
CA ALA A 233 -33.55 -4.77 44.77
C ALA A 233 -33.22 -4.42 46.25
N ARG A 234 -34.07 -3.70 47.00
CA ARG A 234 -33.78 -3.26 48.39
C ARG A 234 -34.32 -4.17 49.49
N ARG A 235 -34.66 -5.45 49.23
CA ARG A 235 -35.23 -6.29 50.29
C ARG A 235 -34.62 -7.70 50.49
N ALA A 236 -33.37 -7.88 50.13
CA ALA A 236 -32.74 -9.20 50.30
C ALA A 236 -31.27 -9.17 50.73
N THR A 237 -30.92 -8.25 51.66
CA THR A 237 -29.56 -8.29 52.30
C THR A 237 -29.71 -8.17 53.79
N ARG A 238 -30.43 -9.11 54.43
CA ARG A 238 -30.29 -9.33 55.86
C ARG A 238 -30.58 -10.79 56.16
N SER A 239 -29.61 -11.64 55.99
CA SER A 239 -29.39 -12.93 56.65
C SER A 239 -28.59 -13.87 55.74
N ALA A 240 -27.34 -13.96 55.98
CA ALA A 240 -26.48 -15.17 55.88
C ALA A 240 -25.00 -14.76 55.91
N ARG A 241 -24.52 -14.42 57.11
CA ARG A 241 -23.12 -14.61 57.45
C ARG A 241 -23.02 -16.04 58.03
N HIS A 242 -22.60 -16.99 57.19
CA HIS A 242 -22.03 -18.23 57.70
C HIS A 242 -21.05 -18.78 56.65
N ASN A 243 -19.83 -18.86 57.08
CA ASN A 243 -18.73 -19.73 56.71
C ASN A 243 -18.81 -20.47 55.36
N TYR A 244 -17.95 -20.06 54.43
CA TYR A 244 -17.43 -20.99 53.42
C TYR A 244 -15.90 -20.83 53.33
N GLN A 245 -15.23 -21.86 53.89
CA GLN A 245 -13.77 -22.05 53.80
C GLN A 245 -13.52 -22.84 52.51
N ALA A 246 -12.86 -22.24 51.50
CA ALA A 246 -12.55 -22.89 50.26
C ALA A 246 -11.26 -23.75 50.41
N PRO A 247 -11.26 -25.00 49.94
CA PRO A 247 -10.05 -25.84 49.92
C PRO A 247 -9.16 -25.43 48.73
N GLY A 248 -7.83 -25.51 48.98
CA GLY A 248 -6.76 -25.04 48.12
C GLY A 248 -6.77 -25.65 46.71
N GLN A 249 -6.55 -24.78 45.74
CA GLN A 249 -6.19 -25.16 44.36
C GLN A 249 -4.68 -25.29 44.24
N PRO A 250 -4.17 -26.35 43.58
CA PRO A 250 -2.75 -26.49 43.32
C PRO A 250 -2.30 -25.54 42.22
N ARG A 251 -1.15 -24.87 42.43
CA ARG A 251 -0.49 -24.01 41.45
C ARG A 251 0.02 -24.84 40.26
N PRO A 252 -0.12 -24.36 39.02
CA PRO A 252 0.52 -25.03 37.89
C PRO A 252 2.02 -24.83 37.88
N PRO A 253 2.77 -25.81 37.35
CA PRO A 253 4.26 -25.74 37.36
C PRO A 253 4.76 -24.67 36.40
N ARG A 254 5.76 -23.92 36.87
CA ARG A 254 6.53 -22.98 36.05
C ARG A 254 7.42 -23.77 35.07
N THR A 255 7.09 -23.81 33.82
CA THR A 255 7.99 -24.24 32.77
C THR A 255 8.83 -23.04 32.33
N ALA A 256 10.05 -22.97 32.81
CA ALA A 256 11.06 -22.05 32.32
C ALA A 256 11.55 -22.58 30.97
N VAL A 257 11.26 -21.87 29.89
CA VAL A 257 11.94 -22.09 28.61
C VAL A 257 13.24 -21.33 28.66
N ILE A 258 14.34 -22.10 28.90
CA ILE A 258 15.71 -21.59 28.81
C ILE A 258 16.05 -21.52 27.31
N TRP A 259 16.20 -20.32 26.78
CA TRP A 259 16.84 -20.08 25.48
C TRP A 259 18.36 -20.05 25.72
N SER A 260 19.05 -21.14 25.36
CA SER A 260 20.50 -21.17 25.30
C SER A 260 20.99 -20.53 24.02
N GLY A 261 21.47 -19.32 24.09
CA GLY A 261 22.19 -18.66 23.02
C GLY A 261 23.56 -19.29 22.80
N SER A 262 23.79 -19.78 21.58
CA SER A 262 25.13 -20.11 21.11
C SER A 262 25.68 -18.92 20.35
N GLY A 263 26.62 -18.21 20.95
CA GLY A 263 27.35 -17.13 20.33
C GLY A 263 28.27 -17.63 19.22
N ILE A 264 28.28 -16.95 18.10
CA ILE A 264 29.36 -16.98 17.12
C ILE A 264 30.14 -15.67 17.29
N VAL A 265 31.37 -15.79 17.76
CA VAL A 265 32.38 -14.73 17.86
C VAL A 265 32.94 -14.49 16.45
N PRO A 266 33.02 -13.26 15.92
CA PRO A 266 33.81 -13.02 14.71
C PRO A 266 35.29 -12.89 15.06
N GLY A 267 36.08 -13.82 14.52
CA GLY A 267 37.53 -13.78 14.59
C GLY A 267 38.12 -12.63 13.82
N GLN A 268 38.97 -11.86 14.47
CA GLN A 268 39.91 -10.93 13.85
C GLN A 268 40.94 -11.71 13.02
N GLY A 269 41.17 -11.29 11.82
CA GLY A 269 42.21 -11.75 10.94
C GLY A 269 42.79 -10.59 10.15
N SER A 270 43.77 -9.90 10.74
CA SER A 270 44.68 -9.02 10.04
C SER A 270 45.66 -9.83 9.19
N PHE A 271 45.91 -9.45 7.92
CA PHE A 271 47.22 -9.60 7.25
C PHE A 271 47.28 -8.73 5.99
N LEU A 272 48.06 -7.66 6.08
CA LEU A 272 49.27 -7.24 5.37
C LEU A 272 49.39 -7.52 3.86
N ARG A 273 49.53 -6.39 3.14
CA ARG A 273 50.49 -5.98 2.08
C ARG A 273 50.98 -7.08 1.10
N ARG A 274 50.67 -6.91 -0.17
CA ARG A 274 51.58 -6.44 -1.25
C ARG A 274 50.76 -5.94 -2.40
#